data_8f65e5c0fe4d46c60931ea430282e3e3
#
_entry.id   8f65e5c0fe4d46c60931ea430282e3e3
#
_cell.length_a   1.000
_cell.length_b   1.000
_cell.length_c   1.000
_cell.angle_alpha   90.00
_cell.angle_beta   90.00
_cell.angle_gamma   90.00
#
_symmetry.space_group_name_H-M   'P 1'
#
loop_
_entity.id
_entity.type
_entity.pdbx_description
1 polymer ?
#
loop_
_entity_poly.entity_id
_entity_poly.type
_entity_poly.pdbx_seq_one_letter_code
_entity_poly.pdbx_strand_id
1 'polypeptide(L)'
;MNIKHSIGLNLSADAIPGRLHMVQGDANSRTIVATLWDGAQPYSIPAGAAVMVRFRKPDGTGGLYDATESGSKVSYAGSIVTAPVATQMLAVAGDVFAEIDIFGSGSGAAAERLATFRFIVEVAPCVLLDAEIISSDYYNILASDIADAKAAADLAKDYAAAAKQSADSAAVSVEGAVKYNTAQTLTDAQKQQARENIGAPAPYNPKILDNWYWGNPVNQRGQTSYTGTDFATYSIDRWLCHGSMHLSNGEIEVSREGSPYGYGYFLQKLGCSIDGKTVTASVLTSGGVLRWGTLVATSEEQTVPGTDDDLSGLKVSSNSFKFSIGSYDNVYKIIAVGLELGSQQTLAHQENGVWVLNEIPKFGDQLAECQRYYIEGDAIAVYSNDGAWAVPLRIEMRTAPSVKYSNVQSYQIGTEMTVNSYFISRSTLLPGFSAERVDSGDACALVHYSASADL
;
A
#
# COMPACT_ATOMS: atom_id res chain seq x y z
N MET A 1 -60.46 -1.41 13.58
CA MET A 1 -61.67 -1.79 12.83
C MET A 1 -61.60 -1.03 11.51
N ASN A 2 -61.67 -1.70 10.35
CA ASN A 2 -61.61 -1.00 9.05
C ASN A 2 -62.99 -1.00 8.43
N ILE A 3 -63.59 0.17 8.21
CA ILE A 3 -64.88 0.32 7.63
C ILE A 3 -64.76 0.40 6.11
N LYS A 4 -65.44 -0.51 5.42
CA LYS A 4 -65.47 -0.57 3.95
C LYS A 4 -66.66 0.20 3.39
N HIS A 5 -66.37 1.12 2.47
CA HIS A 5 -67.38 1.85 1.70
C HIS A 5 -67.41 1.29 0.27
N SER A 6 -68.44 0.61 -0.10
CA SER A 6 -68.56 0.02 -1.43
C SER A 6 -69.33 0.98 -2.39
N ILE A 7 -68.76 1.11 -3.62
CA ILE A 7 -69.37 1.97 -4.68
C ILE A 7 -69.24 1.28 -6.04
N GLY A 8 -70.21 1.39 -6.86
CA GLY A 8 -70.15 1.01 -8.27
C GLY A 8 -69.82 2.23 -9.12
N LEU A 9 -68.85 2.14 -9.97
CA LEU A 9 -68.41 3.21 -10.87
C LEU A 9 -68.51 2.74 -12.31
N ASN A 10 -69.04 3.56 -13.20
CA ASN A 10 -69.24 3.24 -14.61
C ASN A 10 -68.37 4.18 -15.50
N LEU A 11 -67.73 3.64 -16.52
CA LEU A 11 -66.95 4.38 -17.49
C LEU A 11 -67.81 5.24 -18.44
N SER A 12 -69.06 4.89 -18.63
CA SER A 12 -69.99 5.65 -19.50
C SER A 12 -70.10 7.10 -19.07
N ALA A 13 -70.06 8.03 -20.01
CA ALA A 13 -69.98 9.45 -19.79
C ALA A 13 -71.18 10.04 -19.08
N ASP A 14 -72.41 9.41 -19.19
CA ASP A 14 -73.63 9.85 -18.64
C ASP A 14 -73.94 9.32 -17.24
N ALA A 15 -73.06 8.56 -16.64
CA ALA A 15 -73.24 8.06 -15.29
C ALA A 15 -73.11 9.19 -14.26
N ILE A 16 -74.12 9.35 -13.41
CA ILE A 16 -74.03 10.22 -12.23
C ILE A 16 -72.87 9.71 -11.36
N PRO A 17 -71.93 10.59 -10.97
CA PRO A 17 -70.82 10.15 -10.11
C PRO A 17 -71.39 9.53 -8.83
N GLY A 18 -70.89 8.31 -8.50
CA GLY A 18 -71.21 7.66 -7.23
C GLY A 18 -70.80 8.55 -6.06
N ARG A 19 -71.59 8.58 -4.98
CA ARG A 19 -71.38 9.42 -3.80
C ARG A 19 -71.11 8.54 -2.57
N LEU A 20 -70.07 8.83 -1.83
CA LEU A 20 -69.76 8.23 -0.55
C LEU A 20 -69.83 9.28 0.56
N HIS A 21 -70.30 8.88 1.74
CA HIS A 21 -70.47 9.78 2.90
C HIS A 21 -69.42 9.39 3.92
N MET A 22 -68.59 10.36 4.35
CA MET A 22 -67.51 10.18 5.34
C MET A 22 -67.48 11.39 6.28
N VAL A 23 -66.77 11.31 7.38
CA VAL A 23 -66.58 12.40 8.34
C VAL A 23 -65.23 12.94 8.29
N GLN A 24 -65.04 14.25 8.47
CA GLN A 24 -63.74 14.91 8.51
C GLN A 24 -62.86 14.29 9.61
N GLY A 25 -61.62 14.03 9.29
CA GLY A 25 -60.67 13.41 10.22
C GLY A 25 -60.71 11.88 10.32
N ASP A 26 -61.68 11.22 9.70
CA ASP A 26 -61.93 9.76 9.84
C ASP A 26 -61.05 8.89 8.94
N ALA A 27 -59.83 9.35 8.68
CA ALA A 27 -58.86 8.68 7.83
C ALA A 27 -58.25 7.43 8.48
N ASN A 28 -57.56 6.61 7.70
CA ASN A 28 -56.87 5.37 8.09
C ASN A 28 -57.78 4.22 8.64
N SER A 29 -59.02 4.52 9.01
CA SER A 29 -60.04 3.52 9.42
C SER A 29 -61.03 3.20 8.32
N ARG A 30 -60.93 3.82 7.16
CA ARG A 30 -61.86 3.73 6.04
C ARG A 30 -61.17 3.22 4.79
N THR A 31 -61.90 2.38 4.04
CA THR A 31 -61.43 1.83 2.77
C THR A 31 -62.56 1.92 1.73
N ILE A 32 -62.25 2.49 0.57
CA ILE A 32 -63.16 2.48 -0.59
C ILE A 32 -62.95 1.18 -1.33
N VAL A 33 -64.05 0.51 -1.62
CA VAL A 33 -64.08 -0.69 -2.47
C VAL A 33 -65.00 -0.31 -3.70
N ALA A 34 -64.28 -0.02 -4.80
CA ALA A 34 -65.01 0.39 -6.03
C ALA A 34 -65.09 -0.80 -6.99
N THR A 35 -66.33 -1.13 -7.41
CA THR A 35 -66.55 -2.07 -8.51
C THR A 35 -66.66 -1.29 -9.81
N LEU A 36 -65.84 -1.57 -10.79
CA LEU A 36 -65.75 -0.83 -12.04
C LEU A 36 -66.59 -1.52 -13.15
N TRP A 37 -67.32 -0.71 -13.91
CA TRP A 37 -68.17 -1.15 -15.00
C TRP A 37 -67.89 -0.37 -16.28
N ASP A 38 -68.08 -1.03 -17.43
CA ASP A 38 -68.14 -0.42 -18.74
C ASP A 38 -69.55 -0.74 -19.35
N GLY A 39 -70.42 0.21 -19.28
CA GLY A 39 -71.84 -0.01 -19.56
C GLY A 39 -72.41 -1.06 -18.64
N ALA A 40 -72.88 -2.19 -19.18
CA ALA A 40 -73.44 -3.30 -18.43
C ALA A 40 -72.49 -4.42 -18.08
N GLN A 41 -71.19 -4.30 -18.48
CA GLN A 41 -70.15 -5.32 -18.26
C GLN A 41 -69.16 -4.86 -17.18
N PRO A 42 -68.64 -5.79 -16.35
CA PRO A 42 -67.61 -5.47 -15.46
C PRO A 42 -66.31 -5.03 -16.24
N TYR A 43 -65.77 -3.87 -15.89
CA TYR A 43 -64.48 -3.43 -16.47
C TYR A 43 -63.32 -4.21 -15.90
N SER A 44 -62.74 -5.09 -16.69
CA SER A 44 -61.57 -5.88 -16.25
C SER A 44 -60.31 -5.06 -16.36
N ILE A 45 -59.63 -4.77 -15.23
CA ILE A 45 -58.39 -4.05 -15.19
C ILE A 45 -57.30 -4.94 -15.78
N PRO A 46 -56.50 -4.48 -16.80
CA PRO A 46 -55.47 -5.27 -17.39
C PRO A 46 -54.36 -5.67 -16.36
N ALA A 47 -53.83 -6.86 -16.53
CA ALA A 47 -52.74 -7.33 -15.68
C ALA A 47 -51.51 -6.41 -15.81
N GLY A 48 -50.95 -5.99 -14.68
CA GLY A 48 -49.80 -5.07 -14.65
C GLY A 48 -50.18 -3.58 -14.85
N ALA A 49 -51.45 -3.25 -14.90
CA ALA A 49 -51.91 -1.85 -14.92
C ALA A 49 -51.55 -1.14 -13.60
N ALA A 50 -51.18 0.12 -13.67
CA ALA A 50 -51.02 0.99 -12.49
C ALA A 50 -52.39 1.63 -12.19
N VAL A 51 -52.78 1.58 -10.92
CA VAL A 51 -54.07 2.19 -10.45
C VAL A 51 -53.75 3.28 -9.45
N MET A 52 -54.29 4.47 -9.68
CA MET A 52 -54.05 5.66 -8.89
C MET A 52 -55.38 6.29 -8.48
N VAL A 53 -55.47 6.82 -7.26
CA VAL A 53 -56.60 7.64 -6.79
C VAL A 53 -56.16 9.09 -6.75
N ARG A 54 -56.86 9.95 -7.46
CA ARG A 54 -56.68 11.40 -7.40
C ARG A 54 -57.92 12.06 -6.82
N PHE A 55 -57.72 13.16 -6.12
CA PHE A 55 -58.83 13.89 -5.54
C PHE A 55 -58.55 15.38 -5.49
N ARG A 56 -59.60 16.16 -5.46
CA ARG A 56 -59.61 17.61 -5.27
C ARG A 56 -60.54 17.97 -4.17
N LYS A 57 -60.13 18.67 -3.15
CA LYS A 57 -60.89 19.11 -2.00
C LYS A 57 -61.70 20.39 -2.27
N PRO A 58 -62.68 20.74 -1.43
CA PRO A 58 -63.45 21.98 -1.55
C PRO A 58 -62.62 23.26 -1.50
N ASP A 59 -61.44 23.24 -0.79
CA ASP A 59 -60.46 24.34 -0.71
C ASP A 59 -59.63 24.53 -1.99
N GLY A 60 -59.85 23.71 -3.00
CA GLY A 60 -59.14 23.73 -4.27
C GLY A 60 -57.83 22.98 -4.28
N THR A 61 -57.34 22.51 -3.13
CA THR A 61 -56.14 21.69 -3.05
C THR A 61 -56.47 20.24 -3.44
N GLY A 62 -55.45 19.52 -3.93
CA GLY A 62 -55.62 18.14 -4.38
C GLY A 62 -54.50 17.22 -3.86
N GLY A 63 -54.72 15.94 -4.10
CA GLY A 63 -53.74 14.90 -3.79
C GLY A 63 -53.89 13.70 -4.70
N LEU A 64 -52.91 12.86 -4.67
CA LEU A 64 -52.92 11.57 -5.37
C LEU A 64 -52.23 10.51 -4.51
N TYR A 65 -52.60 9.27 -4.66
CA TYR A 65 -51.93 8.13 -4.04
C TYR A 65 -52.13 6.86 -4.86
N ASP A 66 -51.19 5.96 -4.78
CA ASP A 66 -51.19 4.70 -5.54
C ASP A 66 -50.71 3.51 -4.67
N ALA A 67 -50.27 2.44 -5.30
CA ALA A 67 -49.75 1.26 -4.62
C ALA A 67 -48.32 1.44 -4.09
N THR A 68 -47.61 2.52 -4.46
CA THR A 68 -46.16 2.70 -4.18
C THR A 68 -45.90 3.47 -2.90
N GLU A 69 -46.87 4.28 -2.43
CA GLU A 69 -46.70 5.04 -1.20
C GLU A 69 -46.83 4.19 0.07
N SER A 70 -45.93 4.36 1.00
CA SER A 70 -45.91 3.69 2.30
C SER A 70 -47.17 4.07 3.10
N GLY A 71 -48.08 3.12 3.31
CA GLY A 71 -49.34 3.28 4.06
C GLY A 71 -50.58 3.46 3.21
N SER A 72 -50.47 3.72 1.90
CA SER A 72 -51.62 3.93 1.00
C SER A 72 -51.57 2.90 -0.13
N LYS A 73 -51.87 1.66 0.18
CA LYS A 73 -51.84 0.57 -0.82
C LYS A 73 -53.18 0.51 -1.59
N VAL A 74 -53.26 1.20 -2.72
CA VAL A 74 -54.28 0.93 -3.71
C VAL A 74 -54.02 -0.42 -4.33
N SER A 75 -55.01 -1.30 -4.30
CA SER A 75 -54.91 -2.65 -4.88
C SER A 75 -56.12 -2.94 -5.75
N TYR A 76 -55.97 -3.86 -6.69
CA TYR A 76 -57.09 -4.29 -7.52
C TYR A 76 -57.09 -5.81 -7.76
N ALA A 77 -58.29 -6.32 -8.00
CA ALA A 77 -58.49 -7.71 -8.41
C ALA A 77 -59.70 -7.76 -9.39
N GLY A 78 -59.42 -8.10 -10.66
CA GLY A 78 -60.43 -8.09 -11.73
C GLY A 78 -61.01 -6.70 -11.94
N SER A 79 -62.28 -6.50 -11.64
CA SER A 79 -63.00 -5.22 -11.74
C SER A 79 -63.12 -4.44 -10.42
N ILE A 80 -62.47 -4.92 -9.36
CA ILE A 80 -62.62 -4.34 -8.01
C ILE A 80 -61.32 -3.61 -7.66
N VAL A 81 -61.39 -2.33 -7.31
CA VAL A 81 -60.31 -1.53 -6.74
C VAL A 81 -60.55 -1.35 -5.25
N THR A 82 -59.53 -1.59 -4.46
CA THR A 82 -59.51 -1.36 -3.01
C THR A 82 -58.51 -0.27 -2.68
N ALA A 83 -59.00 0.84 -2.14
CA ALA A 83 -58.20 2.01 -1.83
C ALA A 83 -58.43 2.45 -0.38
N PRO A 84 -57.43 2.38 0.51
CA PRO A 84 -57.49 3.04 1.82
C PRO A 84 -57.74 4.55 1.64
N VAL A 85 -58.56 5.15 2.47
CA VAL A 85 -58.82 6.59 2.39
C VAL A 85 -57.64 7.36 2.96
N ALA A 86 -57.02 8.20 2.14
CA ALA A 86 -55.93 9.04 2.58
C ALA A 86 -56.40 10.13 3.55
N THR A 87 -55.60 10.42 4.59
CA THR A 87 -55.88 11.47 5.59
C THR A 87 -56.16 12.80 4.94
N GLN A 88 -55.45 13.17 3.90
CA GLN A 88 -55.62 14.42 3.17
C GLN A 88 -56.94 14.52 2.43
N MET A 89 -57.57 13.40 2.02
CA MET A 89 -58.84 13.40 1.35
C MET A 89 -59.96 13.87 2.26
N LEU A 90 -59.90 13.58 3.56
CA LEU A 90 -60.92 13.94 4.56
C LEU A 90 -60.51 15.15 5.41
N ALA A 91 -59.50 15.91 4.99
CA ALA A 91 -59.01 17.04 5.77
C ALA A 91 -59.92 18.27 5.76
N VAL A 92 -60.76 18.42 4.75
CA VAL A 92 -61.72 19.58 4.57
C VAL A 92 -63.12 19.07 4.36
N ALA A 93 -64.07 19.61 5.11
CA ALA A 93 -65.50 19.28 4.96
C ALA A 93 -66.02 19.82 3.64
N GLY A 94 -66.99 19.08 3.04
CA GLY A 94 -67.60 19.38 1.76
C GLY A 94 -67.42 18.30 0.72
N ASP A 95 -67.77 18.58 -0.54
CA ASP A 95 -67.63 17.63 -1.64
C ASP A 95 -66.18 17.52 -2.14
N VAL A 96 -65.60 16.38 -1.96
CA VAL A 96 -64.31 16.02 -2.53
C VAL A 96 -64.50 15.26 -3.84
N PHE A 97 -64.12 15.85 -4.93
CA PHE A 97 -64.12 15.20 -6.24
C PHE A 97 -62.93 14.25 -6.38
N ALA A 98 -63.23 12.98 -6.61
CA ALA A 98 -62.25 11.95 -6.71
C ALA A 98 -62.33 11.13 -8.00
N GLU A 99 -61.26 10.59 -8.44
CA GLU A 99 -61.19 9.72 -9.60
C GLU A 99 -60.20 8.56 -9.39
N ILE A 100 -60.54 7.39 -9.93
CA ILE A 100 -59.64 6.26 -10.05
C ILE A 100 -59.19 6.23 -11.49
N ASP A 101 -57.89 6.43 -11.67
CA ASP A 101 -57.22 6.35 -12.97
C ASP A 101 -56.54 5.02 -13.13
N ILE A 102 -56.68 4.44 -14.30
CA ILE A 102 -56.03 3.19 -14.70
C ILE A 102 -55.06 3.49 -15.85
N PHE A 103 -53.82 3.17 -15.67
CA PHE A 103 -52.78 3.33 -16.66
C PHE A 103 -52.28 1.98 -17.16
N GLY A 104 -51.93 1.90 -18.43
CA GLY A 104 -51.33 0.72 -19.04
C GLY A 104 -49.94 0.40 -18.45
N SER A 105 -49.45 -0.80 -18.70
CA SER A 105 -48.13 -1.22 -18.29
C SER A 105 -47.05 -0.43 -19.06
N GLY A 106 -46.52 0.62 -18.44
CA GLY A 106 -45.43 1.46 -18.93
C GLY A 106 -44.79 2.21 -17.78
N SER A 107 -43.46 2.42 -17.82
CA SER A 107 -42.74 3.18 -16.81
C SER A 107 -42.61 4.65 -17.24
N GLY A 108 -42.94 5.59 -16.35
CA GLY A 108 -42.69 7.01 -16.53
C GLY A 108 -43.82 7.78 -17.26
N ALA A 109 -43.50 8.99 -17.77
CA ALA A 109 -44.44 9.94 -18.39
C ALA A 109 -45.14 9.44 -19.68
N ALA A 110 -44.86 8.21 -20.11
CA ALA A 110 -45.36 7.57 -21.31
C ALA A 110 -46.48 6.52 -21.02
N ALA A 111 -46.92 6.35 -19.77
CA ALA A 111 -47.99 5.40 -19.46
C ALA A 111 -49.31 5.97 -19.97
N GLU A 112 -49.96 5.26 -20.92
CA GLU A 112 -51.24 5.66 -21.46
C GLU A 112 -52.34 5.49 -20.43
N ARG A 113 -53.17 6.52 -20.22
CA ARG A 113 -54.36 6.44 -19.37
C ARG A 113 -55.42 5.64 -20.10
N LEU A 114 -55.77 4.48 -19.59
CA LEU A 114 -56.74 3.57 -20.20
C LEU A 114 -58.16 3.91 -19.80
N ALA A 115 -58.39 4.29 -18.55
CA ALA A 115 -59.73 4.61 -18.04
C ALA A 115 -59.69 5.55 -16.84
N THR A 116 -60.75 6.34 -16.64
CA THR A 116 -60.97 7.19 -15.47
C THR A 116 -62.34 7.01 -14.95
N PHE A 117 -62.49 6.68 -13.66
CA PHE A 117 -63.75 6.49 -12.98
C PHE A 117 -63.93 7.57 -11.92
N ARG A 118 -65.01 8.39 -12.03
CA ARG A 118 -65.24 9.54 -11.16
C ARG A 118 -66.22 9.20 -10.07
N PHE A 119 -65.98 9.76 -8.88
CA PHE A 119 -66.92 9.69 -7.75
C PHE A 119 -66.76 10.92 -6.85
N ILE A 120 -67.71 11.09 -5.91
CA ILE A 120 -67.70 12.19 -4.95
C ILE A 120 -67.65 11.58 -3.55
N VAL A 121 -66.77 12.13 -2.70
CA VAL A 121 -66.73 11.85 -1.27
C VAL A 121 -67.33 13.10 -0.58
N GLU A 122 -68.50 12.99 -0.05
CA GLU A 122 -69.13 14.02 0.79
C GLU A 122 -68.56 13.87 2.20
N VAL A 123 -67.80 14.85 2.60
CA VAL A 123 -67.14 14.89 3.91
C VAL A 123 -67.99 15.76 4.85
N ALA A 124 -68.68 15.12 5.76
CA ALA A 124 -69.43 15.83 6.81
C ALA A 124 -68.42 16.51 7.78
N PRO A 125 -68.68 17.73 8.23
CA PRO A 125 -67.74 18.37 9.18
C PRO A 125 -67.70 17.60 10.49
N CYS A 126 -66.53 17.57 11.10
CA CYS A 126 -66.32 17.11 12.47
C CYS A 126 -67.03 18.13 13.42
N VAL A 127 -67.64 17.65 14.49
CA VAL A 127 -68.29 18.53 15.46
C VAL A 127 -67.29 19.45 16.17
N LEU A 128 -66.05 18.97 16.35
CA LEU A 128 -64.94 19.74 16.90
C LEU A 128 -63.65 19.25 16.26
N LEU A 129 -62.87 20.16 15.69
CA LEU A 129 -61.51 19.86 15.30
C LEU A 129 -60.61 19.88 16.53
N ASP A 130 -59.59 19.04 16.56
CA ASP A 130 -58.62 18.97 17.68
C ASP A 130 -58.02 20.35 18.04
N ALA A 131 -57.89 21.25 17.06
CA ALA A 131 -57.44 22.63 17.25
C ALA A 131 -58.48 23.55 17.95
N GLU A 132 -59.72 23.13 18.05
CA GLU A 132 -60.83 23.88 18.66
C GLU A 132 -61.20 23.44 20.08
N ILE A 133 -60.51 22.40 20.57
CA ILE A 133 -60.70 21.88 21.92
C ILE A 133 -59.93 22.75 22.94
N ILE A 134 -60.49 23.97 23.20
CA ILE A 134 -59.84 24.94 24.10
C ILE A 134 -60.25 24.77 25.58
N SER A 135 -61.30 24.00 25.85
CA SER A 135 -61.91 23.98 27.17
C SER A 135 -62.19 22.62 27.82
N SER A 136 -61.39 21.61 27.49
CA SER A 136 -61.48 20.32 28.16
C SER A 136 -60.33 20.17 29.22
N ASP A 137 -60.61 19.39 30.27
CA ASP A 137 -59.58 19.02 31.30
C ASP A 137 -58.38 18.28 30.68
N TYR A 138 -58.56 17.73 29.46
CA TYR A 138 -57.49 17.06 28.69
C TYR A 138 -56.66 18.02 27.87
N TYR A 139 -57.06 19.29 27.68
CA TYR A 139 -56.29 20.27 26.88
C TYR A 139 -54.91 20.54 27.47
N ASN A 140 -54.81 20.64 28.80
CA ASN A 140 -53.54 20.86 29.45
C ASN A 140 -52.57 19.68 29.33
N ILE A 141 -53.13 18.46 29.33
CA ILE A 141 -52.33 17.22 29.13
C ILE A 141 -51.82 17.16 27.66
N LEU A 142 -52.70 17.42 26.70
CA LEU A 142 -52.34 17.43 25.27
C LEU A 142 -51.33 18.55 24.94
N ALA A 143 -51.50 19.73 25.55
CA ALA A 143 -50.53 20.83 25.39
C ALA A 143 -49.15 20.50 25.98
N SER A 144 -49.13 19.80 27.12
CA SER A 144 -47.90 19.28 27.73
C SER A 144 -47.24 18.23 26.83
N ASP A 145 -48.00 17.26 26.36
CA ASP A 145 -47.47 16.19 25.49
C ASP A 145 -46.93 16.75 24.16
N ILE A 146 -47.55 17.76 23.60
CA ILE A 146 -47.03 18.45 22.40
C ILE A 146 -45.76 19.21 22.71
N ALA A 147 -45.66 19.88 23.88
CA ALA A 147 -44.46 20.57 24.30
C ALA A 147 -43.29 19.59 24.51
N ASP A 148 -43.54 18.45 25.17
CA ASP A 148 -42.57 17.41 25.42
C ASP A 148 -42.12 16.74 24.13
N ALA A 149 -43.05 16.48 23.20
CA ALA A 149 -42.71 15.95 21.88
C ALA A 149 -41.84 16.92 21.07
N LYS A 150 -42.12 18.22 21.16
CA LYS A 150 -41.29 19.25 20.52
C LYS A 150 -39.90 19.34 21.14
N ALA A 151 -39.83 19.31 22.47
CA ALA A 151 -38.55 19.31 23.18
C ALA A 151 -37.71 18.07 22.83
N ALA A 152 -38.36 16.90 22.75
CA ALA A 152 -37.71 15.67 22.31
C ALA A 152 -37.20 15.75 20.86
N ALA A 153 -37.97 16.37 19.98
CA ALA A 153 -37.58 16.57 18.58
C ALA A 153 -36.38 17.55 18.44
N ASP A 154 -36.41 18.64 19.20
CA ASP A 154 -35.28 19.59 19.24
C ASP A 154 -34.01 18.92 19.80
N LEU A 155 -34.12 18.15 20.87
CA LEU A 155 -33.03 17.38 21.43
C LEU A 155 -32.49 16.34 20.43
N ALA A 156 -33.33 15.64 19.71
CA ALA A 156 -32.93 14.69 18.66
C ALA A 156 -32.19 15.39 17.52
N LYS A 157 -32.60 16.61 17.17
CA LYS A 157 -31.88 17.43 16.19
C LYS A 157 -30.50 17.83 16.66
N ASP A 158 -30.33 18.18 17.94
CA ASP A 158 -29.06 18.55 18.53
C ASP A 158 -28.10 17.33 18.59
N TYR A 159 -28.62 16.16 18.94
CA TYR A 159 -27.85 14.91 18.88
C TYR A 159 -27.43 14.54 17.45
N ALA A 160 -28.30 14.75 16.48
CA ALA A 160 -27.96 14.51 15.08
C ALA A 160 -26.85 15.47 14.60
N ALA A 161 -26.89 16.74 15.01
CA ALA A 161 -25.86 17.72 14.72
C ALA A 161 -24.51 17.34 15.37
N ALA A 162 -24.53 16.95 16.66
CA ALA A 162 -23.34 16.50 17.37
C ALA A 162 -22.76 15.22 16.75
N ALA A 163 -23.60 14.26 16.38
CA ALA A 163 -23.17 13.04 15.70
C ALA A 163 -22.53 13.36 14.34
N LYS A 164 -23.13 14.29 13.58
CA LYS A 164 -22.54 14.75 12.32
C LYS A 164 -21.17 15.40 12.55
N GLN A 165 -21.04 16.29 13.53
CA GLN A 165 -19.77 16.93 13.87
C GLN A 165 -18.72 15.90 14.27
N SER A 166 -19.08 14.89 15.06
CA SER A 166 -18.20 13.80 15.43
C SER A 166 -17.76 12.96 14.23
N ALA A 167 -18.70 12.68 13.31
CA ALA A 167 -18.38 11.97 12.06
C ALA A 167 -17.46 12.78 11.14
N ASP A 168 -17.71 14.09 11.01
CA ASP A 168 -16.88 15.00 10.22
C ASP A 168 -15.46 15.08 10.83
N SER A 169 -15.34 15.15 12.16
CA SER A 169 -14.06 15.14 12.89
C SER A 169 -13.31 13.81 12.71
N ALA A 170 -14.01 12.69 12.77
CA ALA A 170 -13.44 11.37 12.52
C ALA A 170 -12.98 11.25 11.06
N ALA A 171 -13.73 11.76 10.10
CA ALA A 171 -13.37 11.78 8.69
C ALA A 171 -12.06 12.56 8.45
N VAL A 172 -11.91 13.75 9.07
CA VAL A 172 -10.67 14.54 9.01
C VAL A 172 -9.50 13.78 9.63
N SER A 173 -9.71 13.09 10.77
CA SER A 173 -8.68 12.28 11.41
C SER A 173 -8.23 11.12 10.54
N VAL A 174 -9.15 10.53 9.78
CA VAL A 174 -8.87 9.41 8.85
C VAL A 174 -8.23 9.91 7.54
N GLU A 175 -8.43 11.17 7.16
CA GLU A 175 -7.84 11.71 5.93
C GLU A 175 -6.30 11.70 5.96
N GLY A 176 -5.71 11.91 7.14
CA GLY A 176 -4.27 11.78 7.37
C GLY A 176 -3.78 10.36 7.71
N ALA A 177 -4.69 9.40 7.85
CA ALA A 177 -4.33 8.05 8.25
C ALA A 177 -3.85 7.20 7.07
N VAL A 178 -2.92 6.28 7.35
CA VAL A 178 -2.52 5.26 6.36
C VAL A 178 -3.65 4.26 6.16
N LYS A 179 -4.17 4.18 4.95
CA LYS A 179 -5.26 3.27 4.56
C LYS A 179 -4.67 1.95 4.06
N TYR A 180 -5.08 0.83 4.62
CA TYR A 180 -4.59 -0.50 4.23
C TYR A 180 -5.23 -1.05 2.94
N ASN A 181 -6.37 -0.49 2.52
CA ASN A 181 -7.18 -0.97 1.40
C ASN A 181 -7.19 -0.07 0.16
N THR A 182 -6.41 1.01 0.18
CA THR A 182 -6.38 1.99 -0.91
C THR A 182 -4.96 2.50 -1.11
N ALA A 183 -4.48 2.53 -2.34
CA ALA A 183 -3.19 3.12 -2.66
C ALA A 183 -3.17 4.62 -2.32
N GLN A 184 -2.15 5.06 -1.60
CA GLN A 184 -1.95 6.44 -1.20
C GLN A 184 -0.60 6.95 -1.70
N THR A 185 -0.60 8.19 -2.22
CA THR A 185 0.65 8.88 -2.55
C THR A 185 1.15 9.59 -1.31
N LEU A 186 2.06 8.95 -0.58
CA LEU A 186 2.68 9.48 0.62
C LEU A 186 4.09 9.98 0.33
N THR A 187 4.49 11.08 0.95
CA THR A 187 5.89 11.52 0.99
C THR A 187 6.73 10.52 1.79
N ASP A 188 8.04 10.54 1.61
CA ASP A 188 8.92 9.62 2.34
C ASP A 188 8.89 9.86 3.85
N ALA A 189 8.76 11.11 4.31
CA ALA A 189 8.55 11.43 5.73
C ALA A 189 7.23 10.84 6.26
N GLN A 190 6.14 10.91 5.50
CA GLN A 190 4.87 10.30 5.88
C GLN A 190 4.93 8.78 5.91
N LYS A 191 5.66 8.16 4.96
CA LYS A 191 5.90 6.71 4.96
C LYS A 191 6.72 6.27 6.17
N GLN A 192 7.74 7.05 6.54
CA GLN A 192 8.54 6.80 7.72
C GLN A 192 7.69 6.89 8.99
N GLN A 193 6.97 7.98 9.17
CA GLN A 193 6.08 8.17 10.33
C GLN A 193 5.02 7.06 10.43
N ALA A 194 4.46 6.65 9.30
CA ALA A 194 3.48 5.56 9.27
C ALA A 194 4.09 4.24 9.76
N ARG A 195 5.32 3.91 9.34
CA ARG A 195 6.04 2.72 9.83
C ARG A 195 6.33 2.78 11.33
N GLU A 196 6.79 3.93 11.81
CA GLU A 196 7.04 4.15 13.23
C GLU A 196 5.78 3.95 14.07
N ASN A 197 4.65 4.52 13.62
CA ASN A 197 3.37 4.41 14.31
C ASN A 197 2.85 2.97 14.44
N ILE A 198 3.15 2.10 13.47
CA ILE A 198 2.72 0.69 13.48
C ILE A 198 3.83 -0.27 13.94
N GLY A 199 5.00 0.25 14.34
CA GLY A 199 6.15 -0.57 14.72
C GLY A 199 6.69 -1.44 13.58
N ALA A 200 6.47 -1.06 12.32
CA ALA A 200 7.00 -1.79 11.19
C ALA A 200 8.52 -1.55 11.06
N PRO A 201 9.28 -2.59 10.73
CA PRO A 201 10.71 -2.42 10.50
C PRO A 201 10.98 -1.43 9.38
N ALA A 202 12.15 -0.80 9.41
CA ALA A 202 12.63 0.02 8.30
C ALA A 202 12.61 -0.79 7.00
N PRO A 203 12.32 -0.16 5.85
CA PRO A 203 12.38 -0.85 4.58
C PRO A 203 13.80 -1.41 4.38
N TYR A 204 13.87 -2.63 3.87
CA TYR A 204 15.12 -3.29 3.57
C TYR A 204 15.19 -3.55 2.08
N ASN A 205 16.24 -3.02 1.45
CA ASN A 205 16.61 -3.37 0.09
C ASN A 205 17.90 -4.21 0.12
N PRO A 206 17.97 -5.31 -0.61
CA PRO A 206 19.19 -6.09 -0.70
C PRO A 206 20.37 -5.21 -1.13
N LYS A 207 21.48 -5.31 -0.41
CA LYS A 207 22.70 -4.60 -0.76
C LYS A 207 23.33 -5.26 -1.99
N ILE A 208 23.77 -4.45 -2.95
CA ILE A 208 24.44 -4.92 -4.16
C ILE A 208 25.95 -5.04 -3.93
N LEU A 209 26.47 -4.25 -2.99
CA LEU A 209 27.87 -4.25 -2.65
C LEU A 209 28.22 -5.38 -1.67
N ASP A 210 29.29 -6.08 -1.94
CA ASP A 210 29.93 -6.99 -1.01
C ASP A 210 30.79 -6.20 -0.03
N ASN A 211 31.00 -6.69 1.21
CA ASN A 211 31.84 -6.00 2.21
C ASN A 211 31.50 -4.52 2.39
N TRP A 212 30.20 -4.23 2.48
CA TRP A 212 29.67 -2.87 2.53
C TRP A 212 29.69 -2.24 3.93
N TYR A 213 29.79 -3.08 4.97
CA TYR A 213 29.85 -2.64 6.36
C TYR A 213 31.30 -2.49 6.80
N TRP A 214 31.78 -1.25 6.83
CA TRP A 214 33.17 -0.91 7.14
C TRP A 214 33.43 -0.73 8.64
N GLY A 215 32.40 -0.82 9.50
CA GLY A 215 32.54 -0.88 10.95
C GLY A 215 33.15 -2.21 11.43
N ASN A 216 33.09 -3.28 10.60
CA ASN A 216 33.80 -4.55 10.81
C ASN A 216 34.00 -5.23 9.45
N PRO A 217 34.96 -4.74 8.64
CA PRO A 217 35.11 -5.20 7.27
C PRO A 217 35.77 -6.57 7.20
N VAL A 218 35.47 -7.32 6.15
CA VAL A 218 36.23 -8.50 5.79
C VAL A 218 37.56 -8.06 5.23
N ASN A 219 38.64 -8.55 5.82
CA ASN A 219 40.03 -8.25 5.43
C ASN A 219 40.88 -9.50 5.50
N GLN A 220 40.71 -10.40 4.56
CA GLN A 220 41.48 -11.67 4.48
C GLN A 220 42.95 -11.41 4.15
N ARG A 221 43.27 -10.25 3.52
CA ARG A 221 44.63 -9.85 3.21
C ARG A 221 45.45 -9.40 4.44
N GLY A 222 44.79 -9.19 5.57
CA GLY A 222 45.38 -8.97 6.88
C GLY A 222 46.13 -7.65 7.04
N GLN A 223 46.15 -6.77 6.05
CA GLN A 223 46.84 -5.48 6.15
C GLN A 223 45.90 -4.46 6.82
N THR A 224 46.47 -3.57 7.61
CA THR A 224 45.76 -2.48 8.27
C THR A 224 45.99 -1.12 7.62
N SER A 225 46.92 -1.01 6.68
CA SER A 225 47.19 0.21 5.93
C SER A 225 47.44 -0.11 4.47
N TYR A 226 46.72 0.61 3.63
CA TYR A 226 46.79 0.49 2.17
C TYR A 226 47.04 1.86 1.57
N THR A 227 47.99 1.95 0.65
CA THR A 227 48.23 3.13 -0.18
C THR A 227 48.31 2.68 -1.63
N GLY A 228 47.26 2.99 -2.39
CA GLY A 228 47.16 2.62 -3.79
C GLY A 228 47.58 3.76 -4.70
N THR A 229 48.58 3.50 -5.56
CA THR A 229 49.04 4.44 -6.57
C THR A 229 48.56 4.10 -7.97
N ASP A 230 47.98 2.91 -8.13
CA ASP A 230 47.40 2.42 -9.37
C ASP A 230 46.05 1.71 -9.13
N PHE A 231 45.36 1.41 -10.21
CA PHE A 231 44.00 0.82 -10.18
C PHE A 231 43.92 -0.67 -9.87
N ALA A 232 45.05 -1.31 -9.57
CA ALA A 232 45.15 -2.76 -9.43
C ALA A 232 45.28 -3.22 -7.97
N THR A 233 45.30 -2.28 -7.02
CA THR A 233 45.56 -2.63 -5.62
C THR A 233 44.23 -2.79 -4.87
N TYR A 234 43.95 -4.03 -4.45
CA TYR A 234 42.86 -4.31 -3.49
C TYR A 234 43.32 -3.94 -2.07
N SER A 235 42.45 -3.25 -1.34
CA SER A 235 42.61 -2.95 0.08
C SER A 235 41.94 -4.03 0.93
N ILE A 236 40.89 -3.75 1.60
CA ILE A 236 39.99 -4.78 2.16
C ILE A 236 39.34 -5.56 1.02
N ASP A 237 38.81 -6.73 1.33
CA ASP A 237 38.20 -7.59 0.31
C ASP A 237 37.13 -6.86 -0.50
N ARG A 238 37.18 -7.08 -1.81
CA ARG A 238 36.29 -6.48 -2.82
C ARG A 238 36.55 -5.02 -3.15
N TRP A 239 37.36 -4.28 -2.38
CA TRP A 239 37.58 -2.85 -2.59
C TRP A 239 38.95 -2.53 -3.15
N LEU A 240 38.97 -1.95 -4.34
CA LEU A 240 40.16 -1.34 -4.94
C LEU A 240 40.38 0.04 -4.32
N CYS A 241 41.57 0.33 -3.90
CA CYS A 241 41.96 1.57 -3.27
C CYS A 241 42.90 2.36 -4.19
N HIS A 242 42.53 3.62 -4.42
CA HIS A 242 43.36 4.62 -5.04
C HIS A 242 43.39 5.85 -4.12
N GLY A 243 44.42 5.99 -3.31
CA GLY A 243 44.52 6.86 -2.16
C GLY A 243 44.92 6.05 -0.94
N SER A 244 44.61 6.50 0.25
CA SER A 244 44.94 5.81 1.50
C SER A 244 43.74 5.29 2.23
N MET A 245 43.82 4.05 2.70
CA MET A 245 42.84 3.43 3.60
C MET A 245 43.58 2.89 4.81
N HIS A 246 43.15 3.26 6.00
CA HIS A 246 43.72 2.83 7.27
C HIS A 246 42.65 2.23 8.18
N LEU A 247 42.89 1.01 8.66
CA LEU A 247 42.03 0.32 9.61
C LEU A 247 42.59 0.54 11.02
N SER A 248 41.85 1.28 11.83
CA SER A 248 42.22 1.57 13.22
C SER A 248 41.01 1.40 14.14
N ASN A 249 41.13 0.57 15.17
CA ASN A 249 40.12 0.35 16.20
C ASN A 249 38.70 0.00 15.67
N GLY A 250 38.62 -0.73 14.56
CA GLY A 250 37.35 -1.10 13.94
C GLY A 250 36.72 0.01 13.10
N GLU A 251 37.43 1.09 12.85
CA GLU A 251 37.01 2.16 11.94
C GLU A 251 37.90 2.18 10.69
N ILE A 252 37.29 2.44 9.54
CA ILE A 252 38.03 2.68 8.31
C ILE A 252 38.17 4.18 8.10
N GLU A 253 39.41 4.64 8.13
CA GLU A 253 39.77 5.99 7.72
C GLU A 253 40.23 5.98 6.26
N VAL A 254 39.69 6.88 5.47
CA VAL A 254 40.01 7.02 4.07
C VAL A 254 40.46 8.45 3.76
N SER A 255 41.49 8.59 2.93
CA SER A 255 42.00 9.85 2.46
C SER A 255 42.51 9.76 1.04
N ARG A 256 42.86 10.89 0.43
CA ARG A 256 43.50 10.91 -0.88
C ARG A 256 45.04 10.85 -0.80
N GLU A 257 45.62 10.73 0.38
CA GLU A 257 47.05 10.67 0.56
C GLU A 257 47.67 9.56 -0.30
N GLY A 258 48.79 9.87 -0.96
CA GLY A 258 49.43 8.93 -1.87
C GLY A 258 48.83 8.83 -3.29
N SER A 259 47.74 9.51 -3.56
CA SER A 259 47.16 9.55 -4.92
C SER A 259 47.88 10.59 -5.79
N PRO A 260 48.43 10.20 -6.95
CA PRO A 260 49.10 11.15 -7.87
C PRO A 260 48.13 12.07 -8.62
N TYR A 261 46.82 11.80 -8.57
CA TYR A 261 45.81 12.47 -9.39
C TYR A 261 45.04 13.57 -8.67
N GLY A 262 45.39 13.90 -7.43
CA GLY A 262 44.71 14.96 -6.69
C GLY A 262 43.33 14.57 -6.12
N TYR A 263 42.93 13.33 -6.25
CA TYR A 263 41.74 12.75 -5.64
C TYR A 263 41.99 11.27 -5.30
N GLY A 264 41.37 10.78 -4.23
CA GLY A 264 41.31 9.36 -3.89
C GLY A 264 39.97 8.76 -4.25
N TYR A 265 39.91 7.47 -4.48
CA TYR A 265 38.67 6.75 -4.58
C TYR A 265 38.78 5.28 -4.19
N PHE A 266 37.65 4.74 -3.83
CA PHE A 266 37.46 3.35 -3.48
C PHE A 266 36.42 2.78 -4.43
N LEU A 267 36.80 1.75 -5.16
CA LEU A 267 36.03 1.18 -6.24
C LEU A 267 35.64 -0.26 -5.91
N GLN A 268 34.39 -0.61 -6.13
CA GLN A 268 34.00 -1.99 -6.21
C GLN A 268 33.38 -2.28 -7.59
N LYS A 269 33.90 -3.32 -8.24
CA LYS A 269 33.27 -3.88 -9.42
C LYS A 269 32.11 -4.78 -9.00
N LEU A 270 30.96 -4.59 -9.61
CA LEU A 270 29.76 -5.33 -9.25
C LEU A 270 29.79 -6.74 -9.84
N GLY A 271 29.23 -7.69 -9.11
CA GLY A 271 29.08 -9.05 -9.54
C GLY A 271 28.00 -9.26 -10.63
N CYS A 272 27.18 -8.26 -10.89
CA CYS A 272 26.10 -8.27 -11.87
C CYS A 272 25.98 -6.90 -12.53
N SER A 273 25.35 -6.86 -13.71
CA SER A 273 25.00 -5.60 -14.36
C SER A 273 23.71 -5.02 -13.78
N ILE A 274 23.73 -3.72 -13.52
CA ILE A 274 22.57 -2.93 -13.06
C ILE A 274 22.09 -1.93 -14.13
N ASP A 275 22.45 -2.15 -15.40
CA ASP A 275 22.07 -1.26 -16.50
C ASP A 275 20.56 -1.05 -16.58
N GLY A 276 20.16 0.22 -16.75
CA GLY A 276 18.75 0.61 -16.80
C GLY A 276 17.98 0.49 -15.47
N LYS A 277 18.64 0.09 -14.38
CA LYS A 277 17.98 -0.01 -13.07
C LYS A 277 18.06 1.31 -12.31
N THR A 278 16.97 1.67 -11.65
CA THR A 278 17.00 2.72 -10.63
C THR A 278 17.73 2.19 -9.41
N VAL A 279 18.74 2.92 -8.97
CA VAL A 279 19.54 2.56 -7.79
C VAL A 279 19.69 3.74 -6.87
N THR A 280 19.84 3.44 -5.59
CA THR A 280 20.17 4.40 -4.53
C THR A 280 21.54 4.08 -4.00
N ALA A 281 22.44 5.06 -4.04
CA ALA A 281 23.76 4.97 -3.47
C ALA A 281 23.87 5.82 -2.21
N SER A 282 24.61 5.33 -1.22
CA SER A 282 24.73 5.99 0.09
C SER A 282 26.07 5.76 0.74
N VAL A 283 26.50 6.69 1.60
CA VAL A 283 27.65 6.56 2.48
C VAL A 283 27.33 7.12 3.86
N LEU A 284 27.64 6.35 4.90
CA LEU A 284 27.46 6.74 6.30
C LEU A 284 28.82 6.89 6.96
N THR A 285 29.06 8.06 7.56
CA THR A 285 30.27 8.35 8.34
C THR A 285 30.10 7.99 9.81
N SER A 286 31.19 7.84 10.54
CA SER A 286 31.16 7.60 11.99
C SER A 286 30.58 8.77 12.80
N GLY A 287 30.57 9.98 12.22
CA GLY A 287 29.92 11.13 12.79
C GLY A 287 28.39 11.15 12.63
N GLY A 288 27.79 10.07 12.11
CA GLY A 288 26.34 9.97 11.92
C GLY A 288 25.81 10.86 10.79
N VAL A 289 26.65 11.14 9.80
CA VAL A 289 26.24 11.88 8.59
C VAL A 289 26.02 10.89 7.46
N LEU A 290 24.82 10.88 6.91
CA LEU A 290 24.46 10.10 5.73
C LEU A 290 24.38 11.01 4.50
N ARG A 291 25.08 10.62 3.44
CA ARG A 291 24.94 11.18 2.09
C ARG A 291 24.38 10.12 1.18
N TRP A 292 23.39 10.48 0.40
CA TRP A 292 22.77 9.53 -0.51
C TRP A 292 22.06 10.22 -1.66
N GLY A 293 21.83 9.48 -2.72
CA GLY A 293 21.06 9.93 -3.87
C GLY A 293 20.64 8.78 -4.76
N THR A 294 19.80 9.06 -5.73
CA THR A 294 19.21 8.08 -6.62
C THR A 294 19.47 8.46 -8.08
N LEU A 295 19.77 7.46 -8.90
CA LEU A 295 19.88 7.62 -10.34
C LEU A 295 19.47 6.35 -11.08
N VAL A 296 19.37 6.42 -12.41
CA VAL A 296 19.25 5.25 -13.28
C VAL A 296 20.64 4.92 -13.79
N ALA A 297 21.13 3.73 -13.47
CA ALA A 297 22.49 3.30 -13.84
C ALA A 297 22.58 3.07 -15.35
N THR A 298 23.69 3.51 -15.94
CA THR A 298 24.04 3.30 -17.36
C THR A 298 25.44 2.72 -17.48
N SER A 299 25.85 2.37 -18.69
CA SER A 299 27.22 1.93 -18.96
C SER A 299 28.28 2.99 -18.64
N GLU A 300 27.92 4.27 -18.67
CA GLU A 300 28.80 5.37 -18.32
C GLU A 300 28.78 5.65 -16.81
N GLU A 301 29.92 6.09 -16.27
CA GLU A 301 30.02 6.50 -14.87
C GLU A 301 29.27 7.82 -14.64
N GLN A 302 28.34 7.82 -13.70
CA GLN A 302 27.51 8.97 -13.35
C GLN A 302 27.72 9.35 -11.89
N THR A 303 27.73 10.67 -11.61
CA THR A 303 27.74 11.18 -10.24
C THR A 303 26.33 11.08 -9.66
N VAL A 304 26.21 10.54 -8.46
CA VAL A 304 24.95 10.40 -7.74
C VAL A 304 24.50 11.78 -7.23
N PRO A 305 23.30 12.26 -7.62
CA PRO A 305 22.83 13.59 -7.20
C PRO A 305 22.75 13.72 -5.67
N GLY A 306 23.11 14.88 -5.14
CA GLY A 306 23.05 15.18 -3.70
C GLY A 306 24.20 14.59 -2.88
N THR A 307 25.21 13.97 -3.53
CA THR A 307 26.40 13.45 -2.85
C THR A 307 27.66 14.22 -3.21
N ASP A 308 27.54 15.24 -4.06
CA ASP A 308 28.65 16.04 -4.55
C ASP A 308 28.93 17.21 -3.59
N ASP A 309 29.74 16.93 -2.59
CA ASP A 309 30.21 17.88 -1.59
C ASP A 309 31.70 17.62 -1.26
N ASP A 310 32.15 17.90 -0.04
CA ASP A 310 33.52 17.69 0.43
C ASP A 310 34.04 16.25 0.20
N LEU A 311 33.17 15.25 0.04
CA LEU A 311 33.51 13.89 -0.32
C LEU A 311 33.66 13.67 -1.85
N SER A 312 33.54 14.71 -2.69
CA SER A 312 33.60 14.61 -4.15
C SER A 312 32.67 13.61 -4.83
N GLY A 313 31.73 13.06 -4.09
CA GLY A 313 30.59 12.34 -4.62
C GLY A 313 30.72 10.83 -4.73
N LEU A 314 29.56 10.20 -4.74
CA LEU A 314 29.39 8.81 -5.12
C LEU A 314 29.20 8.72 -6.63
N LYS A 315 29.77 7.71 -7.26
CA LYS A 315 29.63 7.47 -8.69
C LYS A 315 29.21 6.04 -8.96
N VAL A 316 28.35 5.88 -9.94
CA VAL A 316 27.77 4.57 -10.31
C VAL A 316 27.83 4.41 -11.81
N SER A 317 28.21 3.22 -12.26
CA SER A 317 27.97 2.73 -13.62
C SER A 317 27.23 1.39 -13.58
N SER A 318 26.87 0.84 -14.74
CA SER A 318 26.18 -0.45 -14.81
C SER A 318 26.93 -1.63 -14.17
N ASN A 319 28.24 -1.51 -13.95
CA ASN A 319 29.08 -2.59 -13.45
C ASN A 319 30.05 -2.17 -12.34
N SER A 320 29.96 -0.94 -11.83
CA SER A 320 30.83 -0.45 -10.78
C SER A 320 30.17 0.58 -9.88
N PHE A 321 30.64 0.59 -8.65
CA PHE A 321 30.37 1.64 -7.69
C PHE A 321 31.70 2.27 -7.25
N LYS A 322 31.73 3.58 -7.14
CA LYS A 322 32.90 4.33 -6.73
C LYS A 322 32.54 5.38 -5.67
N PHE A 323 33.36 5.44 -4.65
CA PHE A 323 33.35 6.48 -3.65
C PHE A 323 34.61 7.33 -3.83
N SER A 324 34.44 8.64 -4.06
CA SER A 324 35.54 9.56 -4.37
C SER A 324 35.81 10.54 -3.24
N ILE A 325 37.05 10.87 -2.99
CA ILE A 325 37.52 11.86 -2.00
C ILE A 325 38.30 12.94 -2.73
N GLY A 326 37.86 14.19 -2.62
CA GLY A 326 38.39 15.30 -3.41
C GLY A 326 39.30 16.28 -2.68
N SER A 327 39.27 16.36 -1.34
CA SER A 327 40.06 17.35 -0.58
C SER A 327 41.32 16.78 0.02
N TYR A 328 42.44 17.56 0.01
CA TYR A 328 43.76 17.11 0.52
C TYR A 328 43.76 16.83 2.00
N ASP A 329 43.03 17.59 2.77
CA ASP A 329 43.17 17.66 4.22
C ASP A 329 42.12 16.86 4.99
N ASN A 330 41.19 16.21 4.26
CA ASN A 330 40.08 15.53 4.90
C ASN A 330 40.36 14.01 4.99
N VAL A 331 40.32 13.52 6.21
CA VAL A 331 40.25 12.10 6.54
C VAL A 331 38.81 11.81 6.90
N TYR A 332 38.18 10.87 6.21
CA TYR A 332 36.82 10.46 6.48
C TYR A 332 36.82 9.11 7.16
N LYS A 333 36.04 9.04 8.25
CA LYS A 333 35.76 7.77 8.94
C LYS A 333 34.44 7.24 8.43
N ILE A 334 34.48 6.12 7.75
CA ILE A 334 33.32 5.51 7.10
C ILE A 334 32.88 4.28 7.90
N ILE A 335 31.56 4.18 8.16
CA ILE A 335 30.95 3.02 8.80
C ILE A 335 30.36 2.07 7.76
N ALA A 336 29.69 2.62 6.74
CA ALA A 336 29.01 1.81 5.75
C ALA A 336 28.88 2.53 4.42
N VAL A 337 28.87 1.74 3.35
CA VAL A 337 28.66 2.20 1.98
C VAL A 337 27.54 1.37 1.37
N GLY A 338 26.53 1.99 0.77
CA GLY A 338 25.36 1.31 0.23
C GLY A 338 25.17 1.53 -1.26
N LEU A 339 24.80 0.48 -1.96
CA LEU A 339 24.21 0.52 -3.29
C LEU A 339 23.01 -0.43 -3.28
N GLU A 340 21.83 0.08 -3.56
CA GLU A 340 20.56 -0.62 -3.40
C GLU A 340 19.69 -0.45 -4.64
N LEU A 341 18.90 -1.47 -5.00
CA LEU A 341 17.91 -1.33 -6.06
C LEU A 341 16.71 -0.48 -5.57
N GLY A 342 16.22 0.39 -6.45
CA GLY A 342 15.08 1.25 -6.16
C GLY A 342 15.47 2.68 -5.78
N SER A 343 14.47 3.51 -5.47
CA SER A 343 14.63 4.95 -5.20
C SER A 343 14.57 5.29 -3.72
N GLN A 344 14.57 4.30 -2.84
CA GLN A 344 14.54 4.51 -1.38
C GLN A 344 15.88 4.11 -0.77
N GLN A 345 16.43 4.98 0.06
CA GLN A 345 17.57 4.68 0.90
C GLN A 345 17.09 3.81 2.07
N THR A 346 17.73 2.64 2.28
CA THR A 346 17.43 1.72 3.39
C THR A 346 18.68 1.34 4.19
N LEU A 347 19.79 2.01 3.98
CA LEU A 347 21.03 1.78 4.72
C LEU A 347 20.91 2.22 6.18
N ALA A 348 20.29 3.39 6.42
CA ALA A 348 20.23 4.02 7.73
C ALA A 348 18.93 4.77 7.94
N HIS A 349 18.56 5.04 9.20
CA HIS A 349 17.46 5.88 9.62
C HIS A 349 17.92 6.93 10.63
N GLN A 350 17.09 7.91 10.92
CA GLN A 350 17.42 8.93 11.92
C GLN A 350 16.91 8.54 13.31
N GLU A 351 17.82 8.60 14.27
CA GLU A 351 17.49 8.55 15.69
C GLU A 351 18.04 9.81 16.36
N ASN A 352 17.16 10.62 16.96
CA ASN A 352 17.53 11.87 17.63
C ASN A 352 18.39 12.83 16.77
N GLY A 353 18.14 12.86 15.46
CA GLY A 353 18.88 13.72 14.54
C GLY A 353 20.22 13.16 14.03
N VAL A 354 20.60 11.96 14.43
CA VAL A 354 21.80 11.23 13.99
C VAL A 354 21.38 10.06 13.11
N TRP A 355 22.14 9.80 12.04
CA TRP A 355 21.92 8.64 11.20
C TRP A 355 22.53 7.37 11.80
N VAL A 356 21.72 6.34 11.95
CA VAL A 356 22.06 5.03 12.51
C VAL A 356 21.75 3.95 11.48
N LEU A 357 22.61 2.93 11.37
CA LEU A 357 22.37 1.80 10.45
C LEU A 357 21.08 1.06 10.79
N ASN A 358 20.32 0.71 9.77
CA ASN A 358 19.14 -0.16 9.91
C ASN A 358 19.51 -1.60 10.22
N GLU A 359 20.72 -2.02 9.81
CA GLU A 359 21.17 -3.40 9.93
C GLU A 359 22.69 -3.44 10.11
N ILE A 360 23.17 -4.34 10.95
CA ILE A 360 24.55 -4.75 11.03
C ILE A 360 24.63 -6.17 10.47
N PRO A 361 25.33 -6.38 9.35
CA PRO A 361 25.41 -7.69 8.72
C PRO A 361 26.19 -8.67 9.59
N LYS A 362 25.87 -9.95 9.48
CA LYS A 362 26.67 -10.99 10.10
C LYS A 362 28.01 -11.09 9.37
N PHE A 363 29.09 -11.03 10.11
CA PHE A 363 30.44 -11.11 9.54
C PHE A 363 30.65 -12.38 8.68
N GLY A 364 30.12 -13.54 9.12
CA GLY A 364 30.22 -14.78 8.37
C GLY A 364 29.56 -14.73 6.98
N ASP A 365 28.46 -14.02 6.84
CA ASP A 365 27.77 -13.88 5.55
C ASP A 365 28.60 -13.00 4.60
N GLN A 366 29.10 -11.86 5.08
CA GLN A 366 30.01 -11.02 4.29
C GLN A 366 31.31 -11.75 3.92
N LEU A 367 31.85 -12.52 4.86
CA LEU A 367 33.04 -13.33 4.59
C LEU A 367 32.77 -14.34 3.47
N ALA A 368 31.65 -15.04 3.50
CA ALA A 368 31.27 -16.00 2.48
C ALA A 368 31.11 -15.34 1.09
N GLU A 369 30.52 -14.14 1.03
CA GLU A 369 30.42 -13.36 -0.20
C GLU A 369 31.81 -12.97 -0.74
N CYS A 370 32.67 -12.48 0.14
CA CYS A 370 34.04 -12.09 -0.24
C CYS A 370 34.89 -13.29 -0.69
N GLN A 371 34.72 -14.45 -0.06
CA GLN A 371 35.47 -15.67 -0.42
C GLN A 371 35.16 -16.19 -1.83
N ARG A 372 34.10 -15.77 -2.44
CA ARG A 372 33.82 -16.04 -3.87
C ARG A 372 34.81 -15.33 -4.82
N TYR A 373 35.52 -14.32 -4.33
CA TYR A 373 36.45 -13.51 -5.11
C TYR A 373 37.90 -13.67 -4.63
N TYR A 374 38.09 -13.79 -3.34
CA TYR A 374 39.41 -13.95 -2.74
C TYR A 374 39.36 -14.86 -1.52
N ILE A 375 40.26 -15.79 -1.44
CA ILE A 375 40.44 -16.68 -0.30
C ILE A 375 41.91 -16.93 -0.01
N GLU A 376 42.29 -16.91 1.25
CA GLU A 376 43.56 -17.35 1.75
C GLU A 376 43.42 -18.55 2.66
N GLY A 377 44.43 -19.38 2.70
CA GLY A 377 44.45 -20.53 3.57
C GLY A 377 45.76 -21.31 3.47
N ASP A 378 45.88 -22.27 4.37
CA ASP A 378 46.96 -23.21 4.35
C ASP A 378 46.50 -24.54 3.75
N ALA A 379 47.36 -25.14 2.96
CA ALA A 379 47.12 -26.42 2.33
C ALA A 379 48.34 -27.32 2.49
N ILE A 380 48.11 -28.62 2.58
CA ILE A 380 49.17 -29.61 2.50
C ILE A 380 49.21 -30.09 1.06
N ALA A 381 50.31 -29.83 0.40
CA ALA A 381 50.61 -30.39 -0.89
C ALA A 381 51.39 -31.69 -0.70
N VAL A 382 50.84 -32.78 -1.22
CA VAL A 382 51.46 -34.10 -1.10
C VAL A 382 51.87 -34.58 -2.48
N TYR A 383 53.11 -35.01 -2.61
CA TYR A 383 53.57 -35.75 -3.78
C TYR A 383 53.62 -37.22 -3.39
N SER A 384 52.82 -38.04 -4.01
CA SER A 384 52.96 -39.49 -3.92
C SER A 384 52.91 -40.09 -5.33
N ASN A 385 53.47 -41.29 -5.47
CA ASN A 385 53.40 -42.05 -6.74
C ASN A 385 51.97 -42.34 -7.18
N ASP A 386 50.98 -42.18 -6.28
CA ASP A 386 49.56 -42.47 -6.50
C ASP A 386 48.68 -41.23 -6.90
N GLY A 387 49.27 -40.06 -7.04
CA GLY A 387 48.62 -38.86 -7.52
C GLY A 387 48.67 -37.65 -6.59
N ALA A 388 48.22 -36.51 -7.09
CA ALA A 388 48.14 -35.26 -6.36
C ALA A 388 46.83 -35.15 -5.59
N TRP A 389 46.85 -34.58 -4.39
CA TRP A 389 45.65 -34.38 -3.56
C TRP A 389 45.04 -33.03 -3.84
N ALA A 390 43.74 -33.06 -4.11
CA ALA A 390 42.95 -31.85 -4.33
C ALA A 390 42.60 -31.17 -3.01
N VAL A 391 42.76 -29.85 -2.95
CA VAL A 391 42.28 -29.03 -1.85
C VAL A 391 40.90 -28.46 -2.26
N PRO A 392 39.80 -28.91 -1.64
CA PRO A 392 38.53 -28.32 -1.90
C PRO A 392 38.50 -26.91 -1.33
N LEU A 393 38.04 -25.94 -2.13
CA LEU A 393 37.75 -24.61 -1.64
C LEU A 393 36.45 -24.68 -0.83
N ARG A 394 36.42 -23.99 0.32
CA ARG A 394 35.25 -23.99 1.19
C ARG A 394 34.01 -23.37 0.54
N ILE A 395 34.24 -22.46 -0.42
CA ILE A 395 33.19 -21.76 -1.16
C ILE A 395 33.55 -21.82 -2.64
N GLU A 396 32.57 -22.04 -3.48
CA GLU A 396 32.75 -21.96 -4.92
C GLU A 396 33.04 -20.53 -5.35
N MET A 397 34.23 -20.33 -5.94
CA MET A 397 34.63 -19.02 -6.42
C MET A 397 33.84 -18.60 -7.68
N ARG A 398 33.76 -17.30 -7.93
CA ARG A 398 33.03 -16.76 -9.06
C ARG A 398 33.53 -17.25 -10.41
N THR A 399 34.86 -17.29 -10.57
CA THR A 399 35.54 -17.83 -11.76
C THR A 399 36.69 -18.73 -11.29
N ALA A 400 37.34 -19.44 -12.19
CA ALA A 400 38.59 -20.11 -11.88
C ALA A 400 39.62 -19.07 -11.44
N PRO A 401 40.16 -19.15 -10.20
CA PRO A 401 41.02 -18.13 -9.66
C PRO A 401 42.46 -18.20 -10.21
N SER A 402 43.13 -17.08 -10.15
CA SER A 402 44.61 -17.09 -10.15
C SER A 402 45.11 -17.47 -8.76
N VAL A 403 46.08 -18.35 -8.67
CA VAL A 403 46.57 -18.85 -7.39
C VAL A 403 48.03 -18.51 -7.22
N LYS A 404 48.39 -18.05 -6.01
CA LYS A 404 49.76 -17.85 -5.58
C LYS A 404 50.03 -18.72 -4.37
N TYR A 405 51.18 -19.30 -4.32
CA TYR A 405 51.66 -20.07 -3.17
C TYR A 405 52.82 -19.33 -2.53
N SER A 406 52.87 -19.35 -1.21
CA SER A 406 53.92 -18.73 -0.40
C SER A 406 54.19 -19.59 0.84
N ASN A 407 55.27 -19.25 1.58
CA ASN A 407 55.64 -19.90 2.85
C ASN A 407 55.69 -21.44 2.73
N VAL A 408 56.31 -21.95 1.68
CA VAL A 408 56.46 -23.38 1.46
C VAL A 408 57.38 -23.97 2.52
N GLN A 409 56.84 -24.81 3.39
CA GLN A 409 57.61 -25.57 4.39
C GLN A 409 57.63 -27.04 3.98
N SER A 410 58.78 -27.52 3.52
CA SER A 410 58.92 -28.93 3.16
C SER A 410 59.23 -29.77 4.40
N TYR A 411 58.61 -30.90 4.53
CA TYR A 411 58.78 -31.85 5.63
C TYR A 411 59.73 -33.02 5.25
N GLN A 412 60.37 -32.98 4.10
CA GLN A 412 61.44 -33.95 3.75
C GLN A 412 62.76 -33.28 3.36
N ILE A 413 63.85 -33.98 3.65
CA ILE A 413 65.18 -33.46 3.72
C ILE A 413 65.72 -33.10 2.33
N GLY A 414 66.16 -31.87 2.16
CA GLY A 414 67.32 -31.54 1.32
C GLY A 414 67.07 -30.97 -0.07
N THR A 415 65.81 -30.56 -0.48
CA THR A 415 65.57 -29.94 -1.78
C THR A 415 64.67 -28.73 -1.70
N GLU A 416 64.98 -27.66 -2.42
CA GLU A 416 64.01 -26.58 -2.67
C GLU A 416 62.88 -27.12 -3.48
N MET A 417 61.65 -27.01 -2.92
CA MET A 417 60.40 -27.42 -3.59
C MET A 417 59.70 -26.20 -4.15
N THR A 418 59.41 -26.24 -5.43
CA THR A 418 58.53 -25.23 -6.04
C THR A 418 57.12 -25.82 -6.18
N VAL A 419 56.14 -25.12 -5.61
CA VAL A 419 54.72 -25.51 -5.71
C VAL A 419 54.08 -24.77 -6.87
N ASN A 420 53.46 -25.52 -7.77
CA ASN A 420 52.72 -25.00 -8.91
C ASN A 420 51.28 -25.52 -8.90
N SER A 421 50.39 -24.84 -9.58
CA SER A 421 49.03 -25.33 -9.75
C SER A 421 48.92 -26.28 -10.94
N TYR A 422 48.51 -27.52 -10.69
CA TYR A 422 48.24 -28.49 -11.75
C TYR A 422 46.86 -28.34 -12.34
N PHE A 423 45.89 -28.05 -11.49
CA PHE A 423 44.52 -27.88 -11.88
C PHE A 423 43.85 -26.81 -10.99
N ILE A 424 43.16 -25.89 -11.62
CA ILE A 424 42.41 -24.84 -10.92
C ILE A 424 41.00 -24.84 -11.46
N SER A 425 40.03 -24.99 -10.57
CA SER A 425 38.61 -24.79 -10.85
C SER A 425 38.01 -23.83 -9.87
N ARG A 426 36.72 -23.52 -10.05
CA ARG A 426 35.97 -22.64 -9.12
C ARG A 426 35.88 -23.21 -7.70
N SER A 427 35.99 -24.52 -7.53
CA SER A 427 35.78 -25.23 -6.26
C SER A 427 36.97 -26.05 -5.80
N THR A 428 38.03 -26.13 -6.57
CA THR A 428 39.14 -27.06 -6.28
C THR A 428 40.47 -26.49 -6.75
N LEU A 429 41.45 -26.54 -5.87
CA LEU A 429 42.86 -26.31 -6.17
C LEU A 429 43.60 -27.65 -6.14
N LEU A 430 44.42 -27.89 -7.11
CA LEU A 430 45.29 -29.05 -7.15
C LEU A 430 46.76 -28.53 -7.15
N PRO A 431 47.36 -28.32 -5.99
CA PRO A 431 48.77 -27.96 -5.92
C PRO A 431 49.64 -29.15 -6.35
N GLY A 432 50.60 -28.88 -7.20
CA GLY A 432 51.57 -29.85 -7.62
C GLY A 432 52.98 -29.41 -7.34
N PHE A 433 53.90 -30.33 -7.31
CA PHE A 433 55.32 -30.04 -7.13
C PHE A 433 56.10 -30.22 -8.44
N SER A 434 57.00 -29.30 -8.69
CA SER A 434 58.15 -29.60 -9.52
C SER A 434 59.37 -29.71 -8.61
N ALA A 435 59.84 -30.92 -8.39
CA ALA A 435 61.09 -31.15 -7.66
C ALA A 435 62.10 -31.77 -8.60
N GLU A 436 63.37 -31.29 -8.60
CA GLU A 436 64.47 -32.08 -9.13
C GLU A 436 64.71 -33.23 -8.16
N ARG A 437 64.29 -34.43 -8.59
CA ARG A 437 64.52 -35.76 -8.06
C ARG A 437 64.57 -35.92 -6.54
N VAL A 438 63.47 -36.40 -5.98
CA VAL A 438 63.47 -37.00 -4.64
C VAL A 438 63.76 -38.49 -4.80
N ASP A 439 64.79 -39.01 -4.16
CA ASP A 439 65.02 -40.45 -4.05
C ASP A 439 63.89 -41.06 -3.21
N SER A 440 63.09 -41.88 -3.86
CA SER A 440 62.06 -42.79 -3.34
C SER A 440 61.43 -42.46 -1.97
N GLY A 441 60.47 -41.67 -1.92
CA GLY A 441 59.62 -41.42 -0.74
C GLY A 441 58.55 -40.40 -1.01
N ASP A 442 57.44 -40.49 -0.29
CA ASP A 442 56.39 -39.47 -0.33
C ASP A 442 56.88 -38.14 0.24
N ALA A 443 56.72 -37.06 -0.50
CA ALA A 443 57.09 -35.72 -0.06
C ALA A 443 55.82 -34.91 0.26
N CYS A 444 55.83 -34.17 1.35
CA CYS A 444 54.76 -33.23 1.66
C CYS A 444 55.30 -31.83 2.02
N ALA A 445 54.55 -30.83 1.70
CA ALA A 445 54.83 -29.46 2.10
C ALA A 445 53.56 -28.78 2.60
N LEU A 446 53.70 -28.04 3.67
CA LEU A 446 52.69 -27.06 4.06
C LEU A 446 52.90 -25.81 3.22
N VAL A 447 51.86 -25.34 2.56
CA VAL A 447 51.90 -24.15 1.72
C VAL A 447 50.80 -23.20 2.11
N HIS A 448 51.14 -21.95 2.16
CA HIS A 448 50.12 -20.91 2.22
C HIS A 448 49.72 -20.55 0.79
N TYR A 449 48.43 -20.54 0.52
CA TYR A 449 47.88 -20.15 -0.79
C TYR A 449 46.97 -18.94 -0.70
N SER A 450 46.97 -18.13 -1.73
CA SER A 450 45.92 -17.15 -2.00
C SER A 450 45.36 -17.41 -3.39
N ALA A 451 44.06 -17.47 -3.46
CA ALA A 451 43.34 -17.66 -4.70
C ALA A 451 42.42 -16.43 -4.96
N SER A 452 42.63 -15.77 -6.10
CA SER A 452 41.93 -14.56 -6.48
C SER A 452 41.12 -14.77 -7.77
N ALA A 453 39.83 -14.56 -7.69
CA ALA A 453 38.90 -14.45 -8.81
C ALA A 453 38.36 -13.01 -8.92
N ASP A 454 39.08 -12.05 -8.40
CA ASP A 454 38.76 -10.62 -8.50
C ASP A 454 38.71 -10.18 -9.98
N LEU A 455 37.79 -9.21 -10.27
CA LEU A 455 37.43 -8.76 -11.61
C LEU A 455 38.43 -7.73 -12.17
#